data_822ae8f3222b86216fd843e957ece3c8
#
_entry.id   822ae8f3222b86216fd843e957ece3c8
#
_cell.length_a   1.000
_cell.length_b   1.000
_cell.length_c   1.000
_cell.angle_alpha   90.00
_cell.angle_beta   90.00
_cell.angle_gamma   90.00
#
_symmetry.space_group_name_H-M   'P 1'
#
loop_
_entity.id
_entity.type
_entity.pdbx_description
1 polymer ?
#
loop_
_entity_poly.entity_id
_entity_poly.type
_entity_poly.pdbx_seq_one_letter_code
_entity_poly.pdbx_strand_id
1 'polypeptide(L)'
;MITFLGLYDPVSSWLHLVSALGFLIAGFFLVRKAWGSKLRVAAMMLYTFSLVFLFSMSGTFHLLEYQTAGREVLQVLDHAAIWILIAGTFVPIHTLMFRGPKRWGVLLLVWLITIPGVVLTTVFFSTMPEWLSLSFYLGLGWIGILTAYLVVRQYGKKEARYIFYGGLAYTIGAVMEFLRWPVLVEGIVEAHDFFHVFVILGAGYHWYFVYEHASWPIYKKQIFIVKHNPDRTYFRAHAKGDCLRLESDSLDDLKIKMHKLIEEKYKGKLPIEKVILEFFEEEEVLF
;
A
#
# COMPACT_ATOMS: atom_id res chain seq x y z
N MET A 1 3.86 16.77 33.28
CA MET A 1 3.20 16.50 31.99
C MET A 1 2.16 17.57 31.74
N ILE A 2 2.26 18.26 30.64
CA ILE A 2 1.35 19.38 30.31
C ILE A 2 0.23 18.79 29.46
N THR A 3 -0.98 18.67 30.04
CA THR A 3 -2.17 18.34 29.25
C THR A 3 -2.62 19.59 28.49
N PHE A 4 -2.71 19.51 27.18
CA PHE A 4 -3.27 20.58 26.35
C PHE A 4 -4.70 20.20 25.95
N LEU A 5 -5.67 20.98 26.37
CA LEU A 5 -7.12 20.72 26.16
C LEU A 5 -7.61 19.36 26.70
N GLY A 6 -7.00 18.86 27.78
CA GLY A 6 -7.34 17.54 28.34
C GLY A 6 -6.77 16.34 27.57
N LEU A 7 -5.89 16.59 26.61
CA LEU A 7 -5.18 15.55 25.85
C LEU A 7 -3.83 15.28 26.47
N TYR A 8 -3.45 13.98 26.57
CA TYR A 8 -2.24 13.58 27.28
C TYR A 8 -0.99 13.68 26.40
N ASP A 9 -1.04 13.22 25.15
CA ASP A 9 0.04 13.33 24.16
C ASP A 9 -0.50 14.00 22.89
N PRO A 10 -0.76 15.33 22.91
CA PRO A 10 -1.55 16.00 21.86
C PRO A 10 -0.86 15.96 20.49
N VAL A 11 0.47 16.08 20.42
CA VAL A 11 1.20 16.07 19.16
C VAL A 11 1.05 14.72 18.48
N SER A 12 1.39 13.63 19.17
CA SER A 12 1.28 12.25 18.68
C SER A 12 -0.15 11.89 18.28
N SER A 13 -1.15 12.26 19.11
CA SER A 13 -2.57 12.05 18.84
C SER A 13 -3.01 12.70 17.55
N TRP A 14 -2.82 14.02 17.42
CA TRP A 14 -3.29 14.74 16.25
C TRP A 14 -2.56 14.32 14.97
N LEU A 15 -1.24 14.10 15.02
CA LEU A 15 -0.48 13.61 13.88
C LEU A 15 -1.10 12.33 13.31
N HIS A 16 -1.41 11.39 14.17
CA HIS A 16 -1.92 10.08 13.72
C HIS A 16 -3.42 10.11 13.38
N LEU A 17 -4.28 10.80 14.14
CA LEU A 17 -5.71 10.89 13.80
C LEU A 17 -5.95 11.63 12.47
N VAL A 18 -5.24 12.73 12.23
CA VAL A 18 -5.31 13.45 10.95
C VAL A 18 -4.78 12.56 9.82
N SER A 19 -3.70 11.80 10.08
CA SER A 19 -3.15 10.85 9.09
C SER A 19 -4.10 9.70 8.81
N ALA A 20 -4.82 9.18 9.82
CA ALA A 20 -5.84 8.15 9.63
C ALA A 20 -6.94 8.62 8.67
N LEU A 21 -7.47 9.83 8.89
CA LEU A 21 -8.45 10.44 7.99
C LEU A 21 -7.88 10.68 6.59
N GLY A 22 -6.64 11.21 6.51
CA GLY A 22 -5.95 11.44 5.25
C GLY A 22 -5.76 10.15 4.43
N PHE A 23 -5.30 9.06 5.06
CA PHE A 23 -5.13 7.77 4.38
C PHE A 23 -6.46 7.07 4.09
N LEU A 24 -7.52 7.32 4.85
CA LEU A 24 -8.86 6.83 4.52
C LEU A 24 -9.35 7.46 3.19
N ILE A 25 -9.23 8.79 3.07
CA ILE A 25 -9.59 9.52 1.85
C ILE A 25 -8.69 9.09 0.68
N ALA A 26 -7.37 9.04 0.91
CA ALA A 26 -6.40 8.60 -0.07
C ALA A 26 -6.63 7.15 -0.52
N GLY A 27 -7.08 6.29 0.39
CA GLY A 27 -7.46 4.90 0.13
C GLY A 27 -8.65 4.78 -0.81
N PHE A 28 -9.64 5.66 -0.70
CA PHE A 28 -10.75 5.70 -1.64
C PHE A 28 -10.26 5.92 -3.08
N PHE A 29 -9.37 6.88 -3.30
CA PHE A 29 -8.78 7.14 -4.62
C PHE A 29 -7.92 5.98 -5.10
N LEU A 30 -7.20 5.32 -4.19
CA LEU A 30 -6.37 4.16 -4.50
C LEU A 30 -7.22 2.98 -4.98
N VAL A 31 -8.28 2.64 -4.26
CA VAL A 31 -9.24 1.58 -4.62
C VAL A 31 -9.91 1.90 -5.96
N ARG A 32 -10.35 3.14 -6.17
CA ARG A 32 -10.94 3.59 -7.44
C ARG A 32 -9.97 3.42 -8.61
N LYS A 33 -8.69 3.74 -8.42
CA LYS A 33 -7.66 3.59 -9.45
C LYS A 33 -7.34 2.13 -9.80
N ALA A 34 -7.53 1.23 -8.85
CA ALA A 34 -7.34 -0.22 -9.02
C ALA A 34 -8.59 -0.93 -9.60
N TRP A 35 -9.68 -0.20 -9.86
CA TRP A 35 -10.94 -0.75 -10.35
C TRP A 35 -10.74 -1.53 -11.65
N GLY A 36 -11.48 -2.66 -11.78
CA GLY A 36 -11.36 -3.57 -12.92
C GLY A 36 -10.63 -4.88 -12.62
N SER A 37 -9.98 -4.98 -11.44
CA SER A 37 -9.36 -6.23 -10.99
C SER A 37 -9.69 -6.51 -9.52
N LYS A 38 -10.47 -7.56 -9.25
CA LYS A 38 -10.86 -7.95 -7.89
C LYS A 38 -9.64 -8.11 -6.96
N LEU A 39 -8.57 -8.73 -7.46
CA LEU A 39 -7.35 -8.94 -6.68
C LEU A 39 -6.66 -7.62 -6.30
N ARG A 40 -6.61 -6.66 -7.22
CA ARG A 40 -6.03 -5.35 -6.94
C ARG A 40 -6.87 -4.57 -5.95
N VAL A 41 -8.19 -4.53 -6.18
CA VAL A 41 -9.11 -3.86 -5.27
C VAL A 41 -8.97 -4.43 -3.86
N ALA A 42 -8.97 -5.76 -3.70
CA ALA A 42 -8.75 -6.40 -2.40
C ALA A 42 -7.39 -6.01 -1.77
N ALA A 43 -6.32 -5.98 -2.57
CA ALA A 43 -5.00 -5.57 -2.10
C ALA A 43 -4.98 -4.10 -1.64
N MET A 44 -5.62 -3.18 -2.39
CA MET A 44 -5.72 -1.77 -2.00
C MET A 44 -6.58 -1.57 -0.75
N MET A 45 -7.69 -2.32 -0.64
CA MET A 45 -8.55 -2.27 0.55
C MET A 45 -7.80 -2.75 1.80
N LEU A 46 -7.09 -3.88 1.70
CA LEU A 46 -6.29 -4.40 2.82
C LEU A 46 -5.18 -3.41 3.24
N TYR A 47 -4.50 -2.81 2.27
CA TYR A 47 -3.48 -1.80 2.55
C TYR A 47 -4.07 -0.55 3.19
N THR A 48 -5.17 -0.02 2.65
CA THR A 48 -5.87 1.12 3.24
C THR A 48 -6.33 0.81 4.66
N PHE A 49 -6.90 -0.38 4.88
CA PHE A 49 -7.28 -0.83 6.22
C PHE A 49 -6.07 -0.84 7.15
N SER A 50 -4.92 -1.39 6.75
CA SER A 50 -3.73 -1.46 7.60
C SER A 50 -3.19 -0.07 7.99
N LEU A 51 -3.22 0.89 7.07
CA LEU A 51 -2.86 2.29 7.32
C LEU A 51 -3.82 2.94 8.33
N VAL A 52 -5.12 2.89 8.03
CA VAL A 52 -6.16 3.51 8.87
C VAL A 52 -6.17 2.86 10.26
N PHE A 53 -6.02 1.55 10.33
CA PHE A 53 -5.99 0.80 11.59
C PHE A 53 -4.81 1.26 12.47
N LEU A 54 -3.59 1.26 11.95
CA LEU A 54 -2.43 1.73 12.71
C LEU A 54 -2.63 3.17 13.20
N PHE A 55 -2.89 4.09 12.28
CA PHE A 55 -2.97 5.51 12.65
C PHE A 55 -4.15 5.82 13.58
N SER A 56 -5.27 5.07 13.48
CA SER A 56 -6.39 5.22 14.41
C SER A 56 -6.07 4.66 15.79
N MET A 57 -5.47 3.46 15.87
CA MET A 57 -5.13 2.85 17.17
C MET A 57 -4.10 3.69 17.91
N SER A 58 -3.03 4.10 17.23
CA SER A 58 -2.00 4.95 17.79
C SER A 58 -2.53 6.32 18.20
N GLY A 59 -3.22 7.02 17.32
CA GLY A 59 -3.77 8.35 17.63
C GLY A 59 -4.76 8.32 18.78
N THR A 60 -5.60 7.28 18.89
CA THR A 60 -6.54 7.12 20.01
C THR A 60 -5.83 6.71 21.31
N PHE A 61 -4.80 5.86 21.22
CA PHE A 61 -3.98 5.50 22.38
C PHE A 61 -3.36 6.74 23.05
N HIS A 62 -2.75 7.61 22.25
CA HIS A 62 -2.12 8.84 22.73
C HIS A 62 -3.11 9.89 23.26
N LEU A 63 -4.39 9.78 22.89
CA LEU A 63 -5.45 10.68 23.36
C LEU A 63 -5.84 10.38 24.81
N LEU A 64 -5.80 9.11 25.22
CA LEU A 64 -6.36 8.66 26.47
C LEU A 64 -5.46 8.93 27.67
N GLU A 65 -6.11 9.06 28.84
CA GLU A 65 -5.48 9.27 30.15
C GLU A 65 -4.59 8.07 30.54
N TYR A 66 -3.43 8.38 31.12
CA TYR A 66 -2.51 7.39 31.67
C TYR A 66 -3.17 6.52 32.74
N GLN A 67 -2.75 5.26 32.83
CA GLN A 67 -3.24 4.29 33.83
C GLN A 67 -4.73 3.96 33.71
N THR A 68 -5.33 4.16 32.55
CA THR A 68 -6.69 3.68 32.25
C THR A 68 -6.64 2.36 31.50
N ALA A 69 -7.56 1.44 31.79
CA ALA A 69 -7.67 0.15 31.08
C ALA A 69 -7.83 0.34 29.56
N GLY A 70 -8.55 1.39 29.14
CA GLY A 70 -8.70 1.74 27.72
C GLY A 70 -7.36 2.07 27.05
N ARG A 71 -6.51 2.86 27.71
CA ARG A 71 -5.17 3.19 27.22
C ARG A 71 -4.28 1.95 27.10
N GLU A 72 -4.30 1.07 28.09
CA GLU A 72 -3.51 -0.17 28.09
C GLU A 72 -3.89 -1.07 26.93
N VAL A 73 -5.19 -1.26 26.68
CA VAL A 73 -5.68 -2.06 25.54
C VAL A 73 -5.27 -1.43 24.22
N LEU A 74 -5.44 -0.11 24.08
CA LEU A 74 -5.08 0.58 22.83
C LEU A 74 -3.57 0.62 22.60
N GLN A 75 -2.75 0.63 23.64
CA GLN A 75 -1.30 0.51 23.52
C GLN A 75 -0.89 -0.84 22.93
N VAL A 76 -1.50 -1.91 23.37
CA VAL A 76 -1.27 -3.25 22.80
C VAL A 76 -1.70 -3.30 21.34
N LEU A 77 -2.86 -2.71 21.00
CA LEU A 77 -3.36 -2.65 19.62
C LEU A 77 -2.50 -1.77 18.71
N ASP A 78 -1.99 -0.65 19.21
CA ASP A 78 -1.06 0.22 18.51
C ASP A 78 0.19 -0.55 18.07
N HIS A 79 0.83 -1.25 18.99
CA HIS A 79 2.02 -2.06 18.68
C HIS A 79 1.71 -3.26 17.76
N ALA A 80 0.57 -3.92 17.97
CA ALA A 80 0.12 -5.00 17.08
C ALA A 80 -0.17 -4.49 15.65
N ALA A 81 -0.67 -3.26 15.53
CA ALA A 81 -0.97 -2.63 14.25
C ALA A 81 0.29 -2.35 13.40
N ILE A 82 1.46 -2.20 14.03
CA ILE A 82 2.74 -2.05 13.30
C ILE A 82 3.02 -3.28 12.43
N TRP A 83 2.84 -4.49 12.98
CA TRP A 83 2.98 -5.73 12.21
C TRP A 83 2.05 -5.76 11.01
N ILE A 84 0.78 -5.39 11.25
CA ILE A 84 -0.27 -5.39 10.22
C ILE A 84 0.04 -4.37 9.14
N LEU A 85 0.56 -3.17 9.48
CA LEU A 85 0.94 -2.15 8.51
C LEU A 85 2.13 -2.61 7.65
N ILE A 86 3.17 -3.18 8.28
CA ILE A 86 4.32 -3.67 7.53
C ILE A 86 3.87 -4.74 6.52
N ALA A 87 3.15 -5.77 6.96
CA ALA A 87 2.64 -6.82 6.06
C ALA A 87 1.68 -6.27 5.02
N GLY A 88 0.77 -5.38 5.43
CA GLY A 88 -0.20 -4.71 4.56
C GLY A 88 0.46 -3.92 3.43
N THR A 89 1.64 -3.33 3.68
CA THR A 89 2.42 -2.60 2.67
C THR A 89 2.98 -3.52 1.58
N PHE A 90 3.41 -4.74 1.92
CA PHE A 90 3.87 -5.71 0.92
C PHE A 90 2.77 -6.16 -0.03
N VAL A 91 1.52 -6.22 0.45
CA VAL A 91 0.40 -6.78 -0.34
C VAL A 91 0.17 -6.05 -1.65
N PRO A 92 -0.05 -4.72 -1.72
CA PRO A 92 -0.23 -4.02 -2.98
C PRO A 92 1.04 -4.05 -3.84
N ILE A 93 2.23 -3.86 -3.26
CA ILE A 93 3.49 -3.84 -3.99
C ILE A 93 3.67 -5.17 -4.74
N HIS A 94 3.56 -6.31 -4.06
CA HIS A 94 3.73 -7.61 -4.68
C HIS A 94 2.56 -7.99 -5.60
N THR A 95 1.34 -7.54 -5.31
CA THR A 95 0.18 -7.76 -6.18
C THR A 95 0.32 -7.03 -7.51
N LEU A 96 0.83 -5.81 -7.50
CA LEU A 96 1.01 -4.97 -8.68
C LEU A 96 2.24 -5.37 -9.51
N MET A 97 3.38 -5.58 -8.84
CA MET A 97 4.67 -5.69 -9.51
C MET A 97 5.05 -7.13 -9.88
N PHE A 98 4.53 -8.14 -9.19
CA PHE A 98 5.02 -9.51 -9.34
C PHE A 98 3.93 -10.53 -9.59
N ARG A 99 4.35 -11.77 -9.95
CA ARG A 99 3.52 -12.95 -10.20
C ARG A 99 4.17 -14.21 -9.73
N GLY A 100 3.35 -15.26 -9.63
CA GLY A 100 3.83 -16.59 -9.23
C GLY A 100 4.57 -16.55 -7.91
N PRO A 101 5.70 -17.27 -7.80
CA PRO A 101 6.46 -17.36 -6.54
C PRO A 101 6.96 -16.01 -6.00
N LYS A 102 7.32 -15.06 -6.87
CA LYS A 102 7.77 -13.72 -6.44
C LYS A 102 6.65 -12.91 -5.77
N ARG A 103 5.39 -13.18 -6.10
CA ARG A 103 4.23 -12.57 -5.43
C ARG A 103 3.90 -13.34 -4.17
N TRP A 104 3.47 -14.59 -4.35
CA TRP A 104 2.88 -15.36 -3.28
C TRP A 104 3.90 -15.85 -2.25
N GLY A 105 5.14 -16.17 -2.68
CA GLY A 105 6.20 -16.61 -1.77
C GLY A 105 6.61 -15.52 -0.78
N VAL A 106 6.80 -14.27 -1.25
CA VAL A 106 7.15 -13.17 -0.34
C VAL A 106 5.96 -12.80 0.55
N LEU A 107 4.73 -12.75 0.01
CA LEU A 107 3.55 -12.48 0.82
C LEU A 107 3.33 -13.56 1.87
N LEU A 108 3.48 -14.83 1.52
CA LEU A 108 3.39 -15.94 2.47
C LEU A 108 4.44 -15.82 3.58
N LEU A 109 5.70 -15.56 3.22
CA LEU A 109 6.78 -15.37 4.20
C LEU A 109 6.46 -14.24 5.17
N VAL A 110 6.06 -13.07 4.65
CA VAL A 110 5.75 -11.89 5.47
C VAL A 110 4.59 -12.19 6.42
N TRP A 111 3.50 -12.80 5.94
CA TRP A 111 2.35 -13.11 6.80
C TRP A 111 2.62 -14.24 7.80
N LEU A 112 3.47 -15.22 7.46
CA LEU A 112 3.93 -16.27 8.40
C LEU A 112 4.77 -15.70 9.55
N ILE A 113 5.45 -14.56 9.36
CA ILE A 113 6.16 -13.85 10.42
C ILE A 113 5.20 -12.90 11.16
N THR A 114 4.33 -12.21 10.44
CA THR A 114 3.42 -11.20 11.00
C THR A 114 2.42 -11.81 11.97
N ILE A 115 1.78 -12.93 11.64
CA ILE A 115 0.75 -13.54 12.50
C ILE A 115 1.32 -13.93 13.87
N PRO A 116 2.41 -14.71 13.97
CA PRO A 116 3.06 -14.95 15.25
C PRO A 116 3.53 -13.66 15.93
N GLY A 117 4.04 -12.67 15.18
CA GLY A 117 4.48 -11.39 15.72
C GLY A 117 3.35 -10.64 16.44
N VAL A 118 2.17 -10.56 15.81
CA VAL A 118 0.97 -9.99 16.44
C VAL A 118 0.60 -10.74 17.73
N VAL A 119 0.59 -12.09 17.68
CA VAL A 119 0.26 -12.92 18.86
C VAL A 119 1.28 -12.70 19.97
N LEU A 120 2.57 -12.72 19.68
CA LEU A 120 3.63 -12.50 20.66
C LEU A 120 3.53 -11.11 21.28
N THR A 121 3.31 -10.07 20.45
CA THR A 121 3.14 -8.71 20.96
C THR A 121 1.91 -8.58 21.86
N THR A 122 0.79 -9.21 21.50
CA THR A 122 -0.44 -9.09 22.31
C THR A 122 -0.40 -9.89 23.59
N VAL A 123 0.21 -11.08 23.58
CA VAL A 123 0.26 -11.98 24.75
C VAL A 123 1.37 -11.59 25.74
N PHE A 124 2.53 -11.18 25.22
CA PHE A 124 3.72 -10.91 26.02
C PHE A 124 4.06 -9.41 26.10
N PHE A 125 3.10 -8.54 25.85
CA PHE A 125 3.33 -7.10 25.77
C PHE A 125 4.07 -6.53 26.97
N SER A 126 3.66 -6.91 28.20
CA SER A 126 4.23 -6.41 29.46
C SER A 126 5.62 -6.96 29.79
N THR A 127 6.02 -8.05 29.14
CA THR A 127 7.29 -8.74 29.43
C THR A 127 8.32 -8.59 28.31
N MET A 128 7.89 -8.17 27.11
CA MET A 128 8.76 -8.02 25.96
C MET A 128 9.51 -6.68 26.04
N PRO A 129 10.85 -6.68 26.01
CA PRO A 129 11.62 -5.43 25.97
C PRO A 129 11.34 -4.65 24.68
N GLU A 130 11.23 -3.33 24.81
CA GLU A 130 10.93 -2.43 23.69
C GLU A 130 11.94 -2.56 22.52
N TRP A 131 13.23 -2.63 22.84
CA TRP A 131 14.28 -2.80 21.82
C TRP A 131 14.11 -4.07 21.00
N LEU A 132 13.58 -5.13 21.61
CA LEU A 132 13.35 -6.41 20.92
C LEU A 132 12.16 -6.29 19.95
N SER A 133 11.08 -5.66 20.39
CA SER A 133 9.92 -5.38 19.53
C SER A 133 10.32 -4.53 18.34
N LEU A 134 11.07 -3.45 18.55
CA LEU A 134 11.57 -2.56 17.52
C LEU A 134 12.48 -3.29 16.53
N SER A 135 13.37 -4.17 17.03
CA SER A 135 14.24 -5.00 16.20
C SER A 135 13.45 -5.95 15.30
N PHE A 136 12.37 -6.53 15.79
CA PHE A 136 11.50 -7.39 14.98
C PHE A 136 10.75 -6.61 13.90
N TYR A 137 10.22 -5.43 14.21
CA TYR A 137 9.57 -4.56 13.21
C TYR A 137 10.55 -4.17 12.10
N LEU A 138 11.76 -3.75 12.47
CA LEU A 138 12.81 -3.42 11.51
C LEU A 138 13.21 -4.64 10.68
N GLY A 139 13.40 -5.79 11.31
CA GLY A 139 13.77 -7.04 10.63
C GLY A 139 12.73 -7.45 9.59
N LEU A 140 11.44 -7.40 9.94
CA LEU A 140 10.35 -7.66 9.00
C LEU A 140 10.31 -6.60 7.89
N GLY A 141 10.46 -5.32 8.24
CA GLY A 141 10.47 -4.22 7.27
C GLY A 141 11.64 -4.32 6.29
N TRP A 142 12.81 -4.80 6.73
CA TRP A 142 13.99 -4.96 5.87
C TRP A 142 13.88 -6.08 4.84
N ILE A 143 12.89 -6.98 4.93
CA ILE A 143 12.49 -7.83 3.80
C ILE A 143 12.12 -6.95 2.59
N GLY A 144 11.74 -5.70 2.80
CA GLY A 144 11.57 -4.69 1.77
C GLY A 144 12.81 -4.45 0.88
N ILE A 145 14.03 -4.73 1.36
CA ILE A 145 15.25 -4.70 0.54
C ILE A 145 15.17 -5.73 -0.59
N LEU A 146 14.70 -6.95 -0.28
CA LEU A 146 14.46 -7.97 -1.30
C LEU A 146 13.41 -7.49 -2.31
N THR A 147 12.33 -6.86 -1.83
CA THR A 147 11.29 -6.29 -2.69
C THR A 147 11.87 -5.19 -3.59
N ALA A 148 12.62 -4.25 -3.03
CA ALA A 148 13.29 -3.18 -3.79
C ALA A 148 14.26 -3.76 -4.83
N TYR A 149 15.07 -4.76 -4.45
CA TYR A 149 15.97 -5.46 -5.38
C TYR A 149 15.22 -6.11 -6.55
N LEU A 150 14.12 -6.81 -6.26
CA LEU A 150 13.29 -7.44 -7.30
C LEU A 150 12.66 -6.39 -8.23
N VAL A 151 12.22 -5.24 -7.70
CA VAL A 151 11.69 -4.13 -8.50
C VAL A 151 12.80 -3.52 -9.36
N VAL A 152 13.99 -3.27 -8.81
CA VAL A 152 15.15 -2.77 -9.58
C VAL A 152 15.51 -3.71 -10.72
N ARG A 153 15.56 -5.02 -10.46
CA ARG A 153 15.92 -6.04 -11.46
C ARG A 153 14.89 -6.13 -12.59
N GLN A 154 13.63 -5.88 -12.31
CA GLN A 154 12.55 -6.07 -13.29
C GLN A 154 12.12 -4.77 -13.98
N TYR A 155 12.19 -3.62 -13.29
CA TYR A 155 11.63 -2.34 -13.73
C TYR A 155 12.62 -1.19 -13.70
N GLY A 156 13.80 -1.38 -13.12
CA GLY A 156 14.85 -0.38 -13.01
C GLY A 156 14.86 0.40 -11.68
N LYS A 157 15.98 1.10 -11.43
CA LYS A 157 16.22 1.84 -10.16
C LYS A 157 15.21 2.96 -9.91
N LYS A 158 14.76 3.62 -10.99
CA LYS A 158 13.80 4.74 -10.92
C LYS A 158 12.49 4.31 -10.27
N GLU A 159 12.01 3.11 -10.58
CA GLU A 159 10.74 2.62 -10.06
C GLU A 159 10.84 2.19 -8.59
N ALA A 160 12.00 1.75 -8.12
CA ALA A 160 12.19 1.33 -6.73
C ALA A 160 12.40 2.48 -5.73
N ARG A 161 12.61 3.71 -6.19
CA ARG A 161 13.02 4.86 -5.35
C ARG A 161 12.09 5.12 -4.16
N TYR A 162 10.79 5.06 -4.35
CA TYR A 162 9.83 5.33 -3.28
C TYR A 162 9.73 4.20 -2.27
N ILE A 163 10.00 2.95 -2.67
CA ILE A 163 10.16 1.83 -1.74
C ILE A 163 11.37 2.09 -0.84
N PHE A 164 12.48 2.53 -1.45
CA PHE A 164 13.70 2.84 -0.71
C PHE A 164 13.51 4.04 0.23
N TYR A 165 12.91 5.15 -0.24
CA TYR A 165 12.67 6.32 0.60
C TYR A 165 11.72 6.02 1.76
N GLY A 166 10.69 5.21 1.52
CA GLY A 166 9.79 4.76 2.58
C GLY A 166 10.50 3.92 3.64
N GLY A 167 11.29 2.92 3.22
CA GLY A 167 12.07 2.09 4.13
C GLY A 167 13.12 2.90 4.91
N LEU A 168 13.76 3.88 4.27
CA LEU A 168 14.71 4.79 4.91
C LEU A 168 14.02 5.67 5.96
N ALA A 169 12.86 6.24 5.65
CA ALA A 169 12.09 7.03 6.59
C ALA A 169 11.72 6.21 7.85
N TYR A 170 11.17 5.01 7.69
CA TYR A 170 10.87 4.13 8.83
C TYR A 170 12.13 3.80 9.64
N THR A 171 13.26 3.55 9.00
CA THR A 171 14.51 3.23 9.69
C THR A 171 15.03 4.43 10.49
N ILE A 172 15.00 5.64 9.91
CA ILE A 172 15.40 6.87 10.60
C ILE A 172 14.50 7.09 11.83
N GLY A 173 13.17 7.00 11.66
CA GLY A 173 12.23 7.14 12.77
C GLY A 173 12.49 6.13 13.89
N ALA A 174 12.69 4.86 13.54
CA ALA A 174 12.99 3.81 14.52
C ALA A 174 14.32 4.03 15.26
N VAL A 175 15.34 4.56 14.58
CA VAL A 175 16.62 4.91 15.22
C VAL A 175 16.44 6.10 16.16
N MET A 176 15.68 7.12 15.79
CA MET A 176 15.38 8.26 16.67
C MET A 176 14.63 7.81 17.93
N GLU A 177 13.64 6.92 17.79
CA GLU A 177 12.91 6.33 18.90
C GLU A 177 13.84 5.53 19.82
N PHE A 178 14.68 4.67 19.25
CA PHE A 178 15.64 3.87 20.01
C PHE A 178 16.64 4.71 20.79
N LEU A 179 17.14 5.80 20.19
CA LEU A 179 18.12 6.71 20.81
C LEU A 179 17.49 7.71 21.78
N ARG A 180 16.15 7.78 21.85
CA ARG A 180 15.42 8.80 22.60
C ARG A 180 15.87 10.23 22.27
N TRP A 181 16.20 10.49 21.00
CA TRP A 181 16.70 11.76 20.51
C TRP A 181 16.16 12.07 19.11
N PRO A 182 15.83 13.35 18.80
CA PRO A 182 15.99 14.56 19.60
C PRO A 182 14.87 14.78 20.61
N VAL A 183 15.15 15.60 21.62
CA VAL A 183 14.15 16.20 22.50
C VAL A 183 14.19 17.71 22.25
N LEU A 184 13.12 18.28 21.70
CA LEU A 184 13.02 19.72 21.41
C LEU A 184 12.38 20.46 22.60
N VAL A 185 11.30 19.92 23.11
CA VAL A 185 10.57 20.48 24.26
C VAL A 185 10.17 19.30 25.14
N GLU A 186 10.80 19.19 26.30
CA GLU A 186 10.58 18.10 27.24
C GLU A 186 9.09 17.98 27.63
N GLY A 187 8.54 16.78 27.50
CA GLY A 187 7.13 16.48 27.75
C GLY A 187 6.13 16.98 26.70
N ILE A 188 6.58 17.59 25.58
CA ILE A 188 5.69 18.09 24.52
C ILE A 188 6.12 17.63 23.13
N VAL A 189 7.43 17.77 22.78
CA VAL A 189 7.97 17.34 21.49
C VAL A 189 9.25 16.56 21.70
N GLU A 190 9.12 15.26 21.64
CA GLU A 190 10.17 14.30 21.95
C GLU A 190 10.47 13.36 20.77
N ALA A 191 11.44 12.47 20.95
CA ALA A 191 11.86 11.50 19.92
C ALA A 191 10.68 10.70 19.34
N HIS A 192 9.72 10.34 20.18
CA HIS A 192 8.52 9.61 19.81
C HIS A 192 7.64 10.36 18.81
N ASP A 193 7.48 11.68 18.95
CA ASP A 193 6.74 12.50 17.99
C ASP A 193 7.45 12.54 16.63
N PHE A 194 8.78 12.60 16.62
CA PHE A 194 9.55 12.49 15.39
C PHE A 194 9.41 11.10 14.77
N PHE A 195 9.44 10.04 15.57
CA PHE A 195 9.16 8.69 15.08
C PHE A 195 7.80 8.65 14.35
N HIS A 196 6.74 9.24 14.90
CA HIS A 196 5.42 9.33 14.25
C HIS A 196 5.48 10.08 12.92
N VAL A 197 6.18 11.21 12.85
CA VAL A 197 6.38 11.95 11.59
C VAL A 197 7.06 11.08 10.54
N PHE A 198 8.10 10.35 10.90
CA PHE A 198 8.82 9.48 9.98
C PHE A 198 8.01 8.24 9.57
N VAL A 199 7.12 7.74 10.44
CA VAL A 199 6.15 6.68 10.10
C VAL A 199 5.16 7.20 9.05
N ILE A 200 4.64 8.42 9.20
CA ILE A 200 3.73 9.05 8.22
C ILE A 200 4.44 9.27 6.88
N LEU A 201 5.68 9.75 6.89
CA LEU A 201 6.49 9.94 5.68
C LEU A 201 6.75 8.60 4.97
N GLY A 202 7.11 7.56 5.71
CA GLY A 202 7.35 6.22 5.18
C GLY A 202 6.09 5.65 4.53
N ALA A 203 4.95 5.75 5.24
CA ALA A 203 3.64 5.36 4.72
C ALA A 203 3.27 6.15 3.46
N GLY A 204 3.52 7.46 3.44
CA GLY A 204 3.28 8.34 2.31
C GLY A 204 4.09 7.97 1.06
N TYR A 205 5.38 7.67 1.21
CA TYR A 205 6.22 7.23 0.08
C TYR A 205 5.76 5.88 -0.47
N HIS A 206 5.42 4.91 0.38
CA HIS A 206 4.90 3.63 -0.05
C HIS A 206 3.51 3.76 -0.68
N TRP A 207 2.63 4.59 -0.11
CA TRP A 207 1.32 4.88 -0.67
C TRP A 207 1.44 5.50 -2.07
N TYR A 208 2.34 6.46 -2.24
CA TYR A 208 2.57 7.12 -3.52
C TYR A 208 3.09 6.11 -4.56
N PHE A 209 4.03 5.23 -4.18
CA PHE A 209 4.46 4.14 -5.04
C PHE A 209 3.27 3.28 -5.50
N VAL A 210 2.46 2.83 -4.56
CA VAL A 210 1.30 1.99 -4.85
C VAL A 210 0.31 2.73 -5.75
N TYR A 211 0.06 4.02 -5.48
CA TYR A 211 -0.84 4.85 -6.27
C TYR A 211 -0.34 5.02 -7.72
N GLU A 212 0.93 5.28 -7.94
CA GLU A 212 1.48 5.38 -9.30
C GLU A 212 1.29 4.09 -10.10
N HIS A 213 1.41 2.93 -9.43
CA HIS A 213 1.38 1.63 -10.09
C HIS A 213 0.00 0.93 -10.05
N ALA A 214 -0.98 1.48 -9.34
CA ALA A 214 -2.29 0.84 -9.12
C ALA A 214 -3.03 0.47 -10.42
N SER A 215 -2.84 1.25 -11.48
CA SER A 215 -3.43 1.01 -12.80
C SER A 215 -2.45 0.40 -13.81
N TRP A 216 -1.23 0.01 -13.39
CA TRP A 216 -0.27 -0.59 -14.33
C TRP A 216 -0.78 -1.90 -14.90
N PRO A 217 -0.49 -2.22 -16.17
CA PRO A 217 -0.88 -3.49 -16.73
C PRO A 217 -0.15 -4.61 -16.01
N ILE A 218 -0.92 -5.61 -15.60
CA ILE A 218 -0.36 -6.78 -14.93
C ILE A 218 0.49 -7.63 -15.91
N TYR A 219 0.47 -7.36 -17.22
CA TYR A 219 1.12 -8.17 -18.25
C TYR A 219 2.01 -7.34 -19.17
N LYS A 220 3.14 -7.91 -19.59
CA LYS A 220 3.83 -7.54 -20.82
C LYS A 220 2.95 -7.73 -22.06
N LYS A 221 1.81 -8.41 -21.91
CA LYS A 221 0.77 -8.64 -22.90
C LYS A 221 -0.48 -7.92 -22.43
N GLN A 222 -0.97 -6.97 -23.19
CA GLN A 222 -2.28 -6.37 -22.96
C GLN A 222 -3.31 -7.12 -23.81
N ILE A 223 -4.34 -7.66 -23.17
CA ILE A 223 -5.45 -8.33 -23.84
C ILE A 223 -6.60 -7.35 -23.92
N PHE A 224 -7.13 -7.13 -25.12
CA PHE A 224 -8.36 -6.41 -25.33
C PHE A 224 -9.43 -7.38 -25.80
N ILE A 225 -10.58 -7.35 -25.13
CA ILE A 225 -11.78 -8.04 -25.58
C ILE A 225 -12.48 -7.12 -26.53
N VAL A 226 -12.62 -7.55 -27.79
CA VAL A 226 -13.25 -6.81 -28.87
C VAL A 226 -14.65 -7.36 -29.10
N LYS A 227 -15.66 -6.53 -28.99
CA LYS A 227 -17.04 -6.86 -29.31
C LYS A 227 -17.46 -6.10 -30.58
N HIS A 228 -18.15 -6.80 -31.45
CA HIS A 228 -18.93 -6.16 -32.53
C HIS A 228 -20.24 -5.63 -31.94
N ASN A 229 -20.68 -4.46 -32.46
CA ASN A 229 -22.06 -4.07 -32.24
C ASN A 229 -22.98 -5.03 -33.04
N PRO A 230 -24.20 -5.36 -32.57
CA PRO A 230 -25.14 -6.20 -33.30
C PRO A 230 -25.35 -5.77 -34.77
N ASP A 231 -25.37 -4.47 -35.03
CA ASP A 231 -25.51 -3.89 -36.41
C ASP A 231 -24.18 -3.91 -37.18
N ARG A 232 -23.10 -4.45 -36.63
CA ARG A 232 -21.73 -4.50 -37.22
C ARG A 232 -21.18 -3.16 -37.73
N THR A 233 -21.67 -2.05 -37.17
CA THR A 233 -21.28 -0.70 -37.59
C THR A 233 -20.03 -0.17 -36.93
N TYR A 234 -19.69 -0.71 -35.73
CA TYR A 234 -18.47 -0.33 -35.00
C TYR A 234 -17.99 -1.43 -34.06
N PHE A 235 -16.72 -1.32 -33.68
CA PHE A 235 -16.05 -2.21 -32.72
C PHE A 235 -15.91 -1.52 -31.36
N ARG A 236 -16.22 -2.24 -30.29
CA ARG A 236 -15.87 -1.84 -28.95
C ARG A 236 -14.77 -2.73 -28.41
N ALA A 237 -13.73 -2.13 -27.84
CA ALA A 237 -12.67 -2.86 -27.17
C ALA A 237 -12.52 -2.40 -25.72
N HIS A 238 -12.35 -3.36 -24.83
CA HIS A 238 -11.99 -3.07 -23.44
C HIS A 238 -10.80 -3.92 -23.00
N ALA A 239 -9.87 -3.31 -22.28
CA ALA A 239 -8.70 -4.01 -21.81
C ALA A 239 -9.05 -4.94 -20.63
N LYS A 240 -8.66 -6.21 -20.74
CA LYS A 240 -8.86 -7.21 -19.68
C LYS A 240 -8.01 -6.85 -18.47
N GLY A 241 -8.68 -6.52 -17.35
CA GLY A 241 -8.01 -6.13 -16.11
C GLY A 241 -7.54 -4.67 -16.03
N ASP A 242 -8.05 -3.81 -16.92
CA ASP A 242 -7.80 -2.37 -16.93
C ASP A 242 -9.08 -1.61 -17.33
N CYS A 243 -9.14 -0.32 -17.01
CA CYS A 243 -10.29 0.55 -17.33
C CYS A 243 -10.25 1.13 -18.75
N LEU A 244 -9.32 0.69 -19.62
CA LEU A 244 -9.21 1.18 -20.98
C LEU A 244 -10.38 0.71 -21.82
N ARG A 245 -11.07 1.64 -22.47
CA ARG A 245 -12.16 1.38 -23.41
C ARG A 245 -11.93 2.20 -24.66
N LEU A 246 -12.23 1.61 -25.81
CA LEU A 246 -12.11 2.22 -27.13
C LEU A 246 -13.28 1.82 -28.00
N GLU A 247 -13.66 2.70 -28.90
CA GLU A 247 -14.64 2.45 -29.95
C GLU A 247 -14.07 2.92 -31.32
N SER A 248 -14.38 2.20 -32.35
CA SER A 248 -13.95 2.53 -33.71
C SER A 248 -14.81 1.85 -34.74
N ASP A 249 -15.00 2.52 -35.88
CA ASP A 249 -15.80 2.02 -37.03
C ASP A 249 -15.04 0.97 -37.83
N SER A 250 -13.73 0.86 -37.67
CA SER A 250 -12.92 -0.18 -38.32
C SER A 250 -11.95 -0.86 -37.36
N LEU A 251 -11.61 -2.11 -37.67
CA LEU A 251 -10.64 -2.87 -36.88
C LEU A 251 -9.24 -2.28 -36.96
N ASP A 252 -8.86 -1.71 -38.09
CA ASP A 252 -7.52 -1.15 -38.27
C ASP A 252 -7.39 0.20 -37.56
N ASP A 253 -8.41 1.05 -37.58
CA ASP A 253 -8.43 2.26 -36.77
C ASP A 253 -8.48 1.93 -35.25
N LEU A 254 -9.22 0.87 -34.85
CA LEU A 254 -9.20 0.37 -33.48
C LEU A 254 -7.79 -0.02 -33.05
N LYS A 255 -7.04 -0.74 -33.88
CA LYS A 255 -5.63 -1.12 -33.57
C LYS A 255 -4.73 0.12 -33.39
N ILE A 256 -4.89 1.12 -34.27
CA ILE A 256 -4.13 2.38 -34.20
C ILE A 256 -4.46 3.13 -32.90
N LYS A 257 -5.74 3.29 -32.60
CA LYS A 257 -6.20 3.91 -31.33
C LYS A 257 -5.70 3.18 -30.09
N MET A 258 -5.70 1.84 -30.13
CA MET A 258 -5.18 1.01 -29.05
C MET A 258 -3.68 1.22 -28.84
N HIS A 259 -2.90 1.24 -29.91
CA HIS A 259 -1.45 1.50 -29.84
C HIS A 259 -1.17 2.87 -29.22
N LYS A 260 -1.84 3.90 -29.71
CA LYS A 260 -1.72 5.28 -29.23
C LYS A 260 -2.11 5.39 -27.75
N LEU A 261 -3.23 4.78 -27.34
CA LEU A 261 -3.71 4.81 -25.97
C LEU A 261 -2.75 4.08 -25.01
N ILE A 262 -2.18 2.96 -25.45
CA ILE A 262 -1.19 2.20 -24.68
C ILE A 262 0.09 3.04 -24.53
N GLU A 263 0.56 3.64 -25.60
CA GLU A 263 1.74 4.49 -25.60
C GLU A 263 1.58 5.72 -24.71
N GLU A 264 0.45 6.40 -24.77
CA GLU A 264 0.13 7.55 -23.90
C GLU A 264 0.03 7.18 -22.44
N LYS A 265 -0.67 6.09 -22.13
CA LYS A 265 -0.93 5.67 -20.76
C LYS A 265 0.33 5.13 -20.07
N TYR A 266 1.18 4.47 -20.82
CA TYR A 266 2.34 3.76 -20.27
C TYR A 266 3.68 4.39 -20.62
N LYS A 267 3.71 5.60 -21.22
CA LYS A 267 4.91 6.36 -21.64
C LYS A 267 6.20 5.93 -20.93
N GLY A 268 6.94 4.97 -21.51
CA GLY A 268 8.23 4.50 -21.02
C GLY A 268 8.21 3.71 -19.71
N LYS A 269 7.03 3.39 -19.14
CA LYS A 269 6.91 2.73 -17.83
C LYS A 269 6.89 1.19 -17.93
N LEU A 270 6.45 0.62 -19.05
CA LEU A 270 6.56 -0.82 -19.34
C LEU A 270 6.52 -1.04 -20.85
N PRO A 271 7.43 -1.83 -21.43
CA PRO A 271 7.26 -2.32 -22.77
C PRO A 271 6.09 -3.30 -22.78
N ILE A 272 4.95 -2.92 -23.35
CA ILE A 272 3.93 -3.88 -23.76
C ILE A 272 4.50 -4.57 -25.01
N GLU A 273 5.00 -5.78 -24.82
CA GLU A 273 5.63 -6.56 -25.87
C GLU A 273 4.58 -7.13 -26.86
N LYS A 274 3.33 -7.26 -26.41
CA LYS A 274 2.28 -7.89 -27.23
C LYS A 274 0.89 -7.40 -26.84
N VAL A 275 0.12 -6.97 -27.83
CA VAL A 275 -1.32 -6.72 -27.71
C VAL A 275 -2.05 -7.91 -28.31
N ILE A 276 -2.96 -8.49 -27.55
CA ILE A 276 -3.79 -9.62 -27.99
C ILE A 276 -5.23 -9.12 -28.11
N LEU A 277 -5.86 -9.35 -29.23
CA LEU A 277 -7.27 -9.10 -29.45
C LEU A 277 -8.00 -10.44 -29.27
N GLU A 278 -8.86 -10.51 -28.26
CA GLU A 278 -9.81 -11.62 -28.09
C GLU A 278 -11.16 -11.14 -28.65
N PHE A 279 -11.61 -11.72 -29.77
CA PHE A 279 -12.92 -11.40 -30.34
C PHE A 279 -13.99 -12.17 -29.57
N PHE A 280 -15.05 -11.48 -29.21
CA PHE A 280 -16.20 -12.07 -28.56
C PHE A 280 -17.38 -12.00 -29.53
N GLU A 281 -17.85 -13.15 -29.95
CA GLU A 281 -19.11 -13.29 -30.71
C GLU A 281 -20.22 -13.57 -29.69
N GLU A 282 -21.24 -12.67 -29.62
CA GLU A 282 -22.47 -12.94 -28.90
C GLU A 282 -23.38 -13.79 -29.80
N GLU A 283 -23.60 -15.06 -29.46
CA GLU A 283 -24.73 -15.83 -29.99
C GLU A 283 -25.98 -15.51 -29.15
N GLU A 284 -26.98 -14.85 -29.75
CA GLU A 284 -28.32 -14.78 -29.14
C GLU A 284 -28.95 -16.17 -29.25
N VAL A 285 -29.05 -16.85 -28.11
CA VAL A 285 -29.95 -18.00 -28.00
C VAL A 285 -31.31 -17.48 -27.62
N LEU A 286 -32.23 -17.41 -28.57
CA LEU A 286 -33.65 -17.16 -28.33
C LEU A 286 -34.24 -18.40 -27.65
N PHE A 287 -34.75 -18.25 -26.42
CA PHE A 287 -35.51 -19.25 -25.67
C PHE A 287 -37.00 -19.09 -25.94
#